data_152801e515f4e706eafcdba0f2aa55e8
#
_entry.id   152801e515f4e706eafcdba0f2aa55e8
#
_cell.length_a   1.000
_cell.length_b   1.000
_cell.length_c   1.000
_cell.angle_alpha   90.00
_cell.angle_beta   90.00
_cell.angle_gamma   90.00
#
_symmetry.space_group_name_H-M   'P 1'
#
loop_
_entity.id
_entity.type
_entity.pdbx_description
1 polymer ?
#
loop_
_entity_poly.entity_id
_entity_poly.type
_entity_poly.pdbx_seq_one_letter_code
_entity_poly.pdbx_strand_id
1 'polypeptide(L)'
;MNFKLVKIKMKKTDDILLKRLLLSVGILLFIRMGTFLPIPGINHGHLAFYIQQHPITKNLVSTFSGNDTFVIGLFTLNIFPYINASIMVQLITGLIPSISKLQKEGGGEGRRAITRLTRLITFGWALIQSSSIAFYLKRALFDWSPILAFEIILWLATGAMIVLWLSELITEYGLGNGASLLIYTNIISSLPNLGKKLISENTGSLTLVSGVGIGLLFFIAISGIITLQESARIVPLISSKQLGQSQPLVSKVKSNNYIPLRFNQAGVMPIILTTAILVLPNYIINLGLFPLLTLPIFLKSSKIIYWVSYFILILIFSSFYSTIVLNPKDISQELQKMAVSIPGIRPGLATTFYLKQVMKRVTFFGAIILAILATLPNIIEGILNVSSFNGLGTTSLLILVGVVLDISREMKSIILSNIYNERFD
;
A
#
# COMPACT_ATOMS: atom_id res chain seq x y z
N MET A 1 2.01 16.87 -44.49
CA MET A 1 3.38 16.43 -44.16
C MET A 1 3.56 15.97 -42.70
N ASN A 2 2.50 15.87 -41.88
CA ASN A 2 2.66 15.60 -40.43
C ASN A 2 2.30 14.19 -39.94
N PHE A 3 1.70 13.35 -40.74
CA PHE A 3 1.27 12.00 -40.30
C PHE A 3 2.44 11.01 -40.07
N LYS A 4 3.51 11.09 -40.84
CA LYS A 4 4.71 10.24 -40.65
C LYS A 4 5.53 10.63 -39.43
N LEU A 5 5.66 11.95 -39.16
CA LEU A 5 6.36 12.45 -37.99
C LEU A 5 5.65 12.10 -36.68
N VAL A 6 4.32 12.21 -36.65
CA VAL A 6 3.49 11.80 -35.50
C VAL A 6 3.63 10.29 -35.25
N LYS A 7 3.64 9.45 -36.29
CA LYS A 7 3.77 8.00 -36.18
C LYS A 7 5.17 7.55 -35.71
N ILE A 8 6.24 8.28 -36.11
CA ILE A 8 7.62 8.02 -35.67
C ILE A 8 7.81 8.46 -34.22
N LYS A 9 7.26 9.60 -33.81
CA LYS A 9 7.33 10.12 -32.44
C LYS A 9 6.50 9.28 -31.45
N MET A 10 5.29 8.84 -31.82
CA MET A 10 4.52 7.87 -31.01
C MET A 10 5.31 6.58 -30.76
N LYS A 11 6.06 6.09 -31.75
CA LYS A 11 6.92 4.92 -31.61
C LYS A 11 8.04 5.12 -30.57
N LYS A 12 8.58 6.35 -30.43
CA LYS A 12 9.62 6.67 -29.45
C LYS A 12 9.09 6.75 -28.03
N THR A 13 7.86 7.22 -27.82
CA THR A 13 7.17 7.20 -26.51
C THR A 13 6.82 5.79 -26.07
N ASP A 14 6.35 4.97 -27.01
CA ASP A 14 6.04 3.56 -26.77
C ASP A 14 7.31 2.79 -26.37
N ASP A 15 8.47 3.08 -26.99
CA ASP A 15 9.76 2.48 -26.64
C ASP A 15 10.23 2.84 -25.22
N ILE A 16 10.00 4.07 -24.75
CA ILE A 16 10.35 4.50 -23.39
C ILE A 16 9.46 3.80 -22.35
N LEU A 17 8.15 3.77 -22.59
CA LEU A 17 7.21 3.10 -21.71
C LEU A 17 7.50 1.59 -21.65
N LEU A 18 7.76 0.98 -22.80
CA LEU A 18 8.07 -0.45 -22.89
C LEU A 18 9.36 -0.78 -22.15
N LYS A 19 10.42 0.04 -22.25
CA LYS A 19 11.66 -0.14 -21.49
C LYS A 19 11.43 -0.07 -19.98
N ARG A 20 10.67 0.92 -19.51
CA ARG A 20 10.33 1.06 -18.07
C ARG A 20 9.49 -0.11 -17.58
N LEU A 21 8.52 -0.57 -18.38
CA LEU A 21 7.69 -1.72 -18.06
C LEU A 21 8.51 -3.01 -18.00
N LEU A 22 9.35 -3.27 -19.01
CA LEU A 22 10.22 -4.43 -19.04
C LEU A 22 11.20 -4.47 -17.85
N LEU A 23 11.77 -3.31 -17.48
CA LEU A 23 12.61 -3.20 -16.30
C LEU A 23 11.86 -3.54 -15.02
N SER A 24 10.65 -2.97 -14.84
CA SER A 24 9.83 -3.26 -13.67
C SER A 24 9.46 -4.74 -13.58
N VAL A 25 8.99 -5.33 -14.67
CA VAL A 25 8.63 -6.76 -14.72
C VAL A 25 9.86 -7.65 -14.52
N GLY A 26 11.00 -7.31 -15.11
CA GLY A 26 12.25 -8.06 -14.95
C GLY A 26 12.73 -8.10 -13.51
N ILE A 27 12.71 -6.95 -12.80
CA ILE A 27 13.09 -6.88 -11.38
C ILE A 27 12.08 -7.67 -10.53
N LEU A 28 10.77 -7.55 -10.79
CA LEU A 28 9.74 -8.31 -10.06
C LEU A 28 9.92 -9.82 -10.20
N LEU A 29 10.22 -10.30 -11.42
CA LEU A 29 10.53 -11.71 -11.67
C LEU A 29 11.79 -12.14 -10.92
N PHE A 30 12.86 -11.33 -10.93
CA PHE A 30 14.07 -11.60 -10.20
C PHE A 30 13.84 -11.75 -8.69
N ILE A 31 13.09 -10.81 -8.10
CA ILE A 31 12.72 -10.88 -6.68
C ILE A 31 11.91 -12.16 -6.42
N ARG A 32 10.99 -12.50 -7.33
CA ARG A 32 10.17 -13.70 -7.17
C ARG A 32 11.00 -14.98 -7.22
N MET A 33 11.97 -15.05 -8.11
CA MET A 33 12.93 -16.17 -8.13
C MET A 33 13.74 -16.27 -6.84
N GLY A 34 14.17 -15.13 -6.30
CA GLY A 34 14.92 -15.08 -5.03
C GLY A 34 14.11 -15.52 -3.80
N THR A 35 12.78 -15.49 -3.84
CA THR A 35 11.97 -16.06 -2.75
C THR A 35 12.03 -17.58 -2.68
N PHE A 36 12.44 -18.25 -3.75
CA PHE A 36 12.62 -19.72 -3.82
C PHE A 36 14.08 -20.15 -3.54
N LEU A 37 15.02 -19.22 -3.46
CA LEU A 37 16.41 -19.54 -3.12
C LEU A 37 16.49 -19.93 -1.63
N PRO A 38 16.76 -21.20 -1.31
CA PRO A 38 16.77 -21.67 0.07
C PRO A 38 17.93 -21.07 0.85
N ILE A 39 17.72 -20.77 2.13
CA ILE A 39 18.78 -20.34 3.02
C ILE A 39 19.67 -21.54 3.33
N PRO A 40 21.01 -21.43 3.19
CA PRO A 40 21.93 -22.52 3.53
C PRO A 40 21.82 -22.86 5.03
N GLY A 41 22.06 -24.11 5.38
CA GLY A 41 22.01 -24.60 6.76
C GLY A 41 20.63 -25.00 7.28
N ILE A 42 19.55 -24.78 6.54
CA ILE A 42 18.18 -25.20 6.91
C ILE A 42 17.82 -26.48 6.15
N ASN A 43 17.44 -27.53 6.88
CA ASN A 43 16.87 -28.72 6.27
C ASN A 43 15.39 -28.48 5.94
N HIS A 44 15.12 -28.13 4.67
CA HIS A 44 13.79 -27.77 4.20
C HIS A 44 12.78 -28.94 4.24
N GLY A 45 13.25 -30.19 4.17
CA GLY A 45 12.38 -31.38 4.27
C GLY A 45 11.75 -31.51 5.66
N HIS A 46 12.56 -31.41 6.71
CA HIS A 46 12.07 -31.43 8.09
C HIS A 46 11.21 -30.21 8.41
N LEU A 47 11.60 -29.05 7.91
CA LEU A 47 10.84 -27.82 8.08
C LEU A 47 9.43 -27.93 7.45
N ALA A 48 9.33 -28.45 6.22
CA ALA A 48 8.06 -28.65 5.54
C ALA A 48 7.11 -29.55 6.33
N PHE A 49 7.63 -30.66 6.87
CA PHE A 49 6.89 -31.59 7.70
C PHE A 49 6.36 -30.91 8.99
N TYR A 50 7.22 -30.16 9.69
CA TYR A 50 6.86 -29.43 10.90
C TYR A 50 5.77 -28.35 10.64
N ILE A 51 5.92 -27.61 9.56
CA ILE A 51 4.97 -26.54 9.17
C ILE A 51 3.60 -27.13 8.83
N GLN A 52 3.54 -28.31 8.19
CA GLN A 52 2.27 -28.98 7.89
C GLN A 52 1.51 -29.38 9.15
N GLN A 53 2.21 -29.77 10.20
CA GLN A 53 1.59 -30.18 11.47
C GLN A 53 1.13 -29.00 12.33
N HIS A 54 1.67 -27.79 12.12
CA HIS A 54 1.39 -26.61 12.93
C HIS A 54 0.71 -25.50 12.13
N PRO A 55 -0.64 -25.31 12.23
CA PRO A 55 -1.38 -24.35 11.41
C PRO A 55 -0.94 -22.88 11.64
N ILE A 56 -0.45 -22.55 12.85
CA ILE A 56 0.07 -21.20 13.16
C ILE A 56 1.33 -20.90 12.34
N THR A 57 2.24 -21.88 12.23
CA THR A 57 3.48 -21.78 11.45
C THR A 57 3.17 -21.64 9.97
N LYS A 58 2.21 -22.42 9.49
CA LYS A 58 1.74 -22.36 8.11
C LYS A 58 1.24 -20.96 7.75
N ASN A 59 0.42 -20.35 8.60
CA ASN A 59 -0.10 -19.00 8.37
C ASN A 59 1.00 -17.92 8.40
N LEU A 60 1.98 -18.04 9.29
CA LEU A 60 3.11 -17.10 9.33
C LEU A 60 3.95 -17.20 8.06
N VAL A 61 4.37 -18.41 7.67
CA VAL A 61 5.20 -18.60 6.48
C VAL A 61 4.44 -18.18 5.21
N SER A 62 3.15 -18.51 5.08
CA SER A 62 2.35 -18.10 3.93
C SER A 62 2.18 -16.58 3.84
N THR A 63 2.08 -15.88 4.97
CA THR A 63 1.99 -14.42 5.01
C THR A 63 3.26 -13.74 4.49
N PHE A 64 4.43 -14.25 4.87
CA PHE A 64 5.71 -13.65 4.45
C PHE A 64 6.16 -14.12 3.06
N SER A 65 6.03 -15.41 2.75
CA SER A 65 6.47 -15.98 1.47
C SER A 65 5.48 -15.76 0.32
N GLY A 66 4.22 -15.45 0.64
CA GLY A 66 3.15 -15.33 -0.36
C GLY A 66 2.83 -16.64 -1.10
N ASN A 67 3.34 -17.77 -0.61
CA ASN A 67 3.13 -19.10 -1.18
C ASN A 67 2.91 -20.14 -0.08
N ASP A 68 2.17 -21.19 -0.42
CA ASP A 68 2.08 -22.42 0.40
C ASP A 68 3.35 -23.30 0.25
N THR A 69 4.40 -22.80 -0.42
CA THR A 69 5.69 -23.49 -0.51
C THR A 69 6.45 -23.30 0.80
N PHE A 70 6.78 -24.41 1.44
CA PHE A 70 7.42 -24.45 2.76
C PHE A 70 8.94 -24.16 2.69
N VAL A 71 9.36 -23.34 1.74
CA VAL A 71 10.76 -22.94 1.58
C VAL A 71 10.95 -21.54 2.15
N ILE A 72 11.80 -21.41 3.14
CA ILE A 72 12.26 -20.12 3.63
C ILE A 72 13.41 -19.68 2.73
N GLY A 73 13.09 -18.78 1.82
CA GLY A 73 14.06 -18.25 0.87
C GLY A 73 14.75 -16.98 1.37
N LEU A 74 15.78 -16.57 0.65
CA LEU A 74 16.55 -15.37 0.93
C LEU A 74 15.67 -14.11 1.00
N PHE A 75 14.68 -13.99 0.11
CA PHE A 75 13.78 -12.83 0.04
C PHE A 75 12.44 -13.06 0.76
N THR A 76 12.35 -13.99 1.71
CA THR A 76 11.10 -14.30 2.42
C THR A 76 10.54 -13.11 3.17
N LEU A 77 11.37 -12.26 3.80
CA LEU A 77 10.92 -11.02 4.45
C LEU A 77 10.35 -10.00 3.47
N ASN A 78 10.69 -10.12 2.18
CA ASN A 78 10.23 -9.23 1.12
C ASN A 78 10.35 -7.74 1.51
N ILE A 79 9.34 -6.93 1.17
CA ILE A 79 9.30 -5.48 1.41
C ILE A 79 8.69 -5.11 2.78
N PHE A 80 8.24 -6.07 3.60
CA PHE A 80 7.56 -5.79 4.88
C PHE A 80 8.35 -4.94 5.87
N PRO A 81 9.68 -5.14 6.09
CA PRO A 81 10.45 -4.27 6.97
C PRO A 81 10.43 -2.81 6.52
N TYR A 82 10.48 -2.56 5.21
CA TYR A 82 10.43 -1.23 4.63
C TYR A 82 9.05 -0.58 4.81
N ILE A 83 7.97 -1.33 4.64
CA ILE A 83 6.62 -0.81 4.84
C ILE A 83 6.46 -0.31 6.27
N ASN A 84 6.85 -1.12 7.26
CA ASN A 84 6.77 -0.74 8.66
C ASN A 84 7.65 0.48 8.98
N ALA A 85 8.87 0.52 8.45
CA ALA A 85 9.78 1.65 8.60
C ALA A 85 9.23 2.92 7.93
N SER A 86 8.70 2.81 6.72
CA SER A 86 8.10 3.93 5.98
C SER A 86 6.92 4.53 6.72
N ILE A 87 6.04 3.68 7.26
CA ILE A 87 4.91 4.11 8.09
C ILE A 87 5.43 4.85 9.34
N MET A 88 6.43 4.29 10.01
CA MET A 88 7.00 4.89 11.21
C MET A 88 7.62 6.26 10.93
N VAL A 89 8.37 6.37 9.83
CA VAL A 89 8.96 7.66 9.40
C VAL A 89 7.87 8.66 9.04
N GLN A 90 6.81 8.26 8.37
CA GLN A 90 5.69 9.15 8.01
C GLN A 90 4.97 9.65 9.28
N LEU A 91 4.76 8.79 10.28
CA LEU A 91 4.18 9.18 11.57
C LEU A 91 5.09 10.19 12.31
N ILE A 92 6.39 9.90 12.38
CA ILE A 92 7.39 10.78 13.00
C ILE A 92 7.43 12.14 12.28
N THR A 93 7.41 12.14 10.94
CA THR A 93 7.39 13.35 10.13
C THR A 93 6.11 14.18 10.33
N GLY A 94 4.98 13.50 10.53
CA GLY A 94 3.70 14.16 10.81
C GLY A 94 3.61 14.75 12.22
N LEU A 95 4.27 14.12 13.21
CA LEU A 95 4.22 14.53 14.61
C LEU A 95 5.32 15.55 14.98
N ILE A 96 6.50 15.44 14.37
CA ILE A 96 7.67 16.28 14.71
C ILE A 96 7.83 17.41 13.68
N PRO A 97 7.55 18.70 14.08
CA PRO A 97 7.62 19.82 13.16
C PRO A 97 9.01 20.05 12.55
N SER A 98 10.08 19.74 13.27
CA SER A 98 11.46 19.90 12.77
C SER A 98 11.75 18.99 11.57
N ILE A 99 11.28 17.73 11.61
CA ILE A 99 11.45 16.77 10.51
C ILE A 99 10.52 17.13 9.33
N SER A 100 9.31 17.61 9.62
CA SER A 100 8.39 18.11 8.61
C SER A 100 8.96 19.31 7.85
N LYS A 101 9.62 20.25 8.55
CA LYS A 101 10.33 21.38 7.91
C LYS A 101 11.49 20.91 7.05
N LEU A 102 12.30 19.96 7.55
CA LEU A 102 13.40 19.38 6.78
C LEU A 102 12.92 18.75 5.46
N GLN A 103 11.76 18.09 5.48
CA GLN A 103 11.14 17.49 4.29
C GLN A 103 10.67 18.54 3.28
N LYS A 104 10.10 19.66 3.76
CA LYS A 104 9.47 20.68 2.91
C LYS A 104 10.45 21.74 2.44
N GLU A 105 11.31 22.21 3.33
CA GLU A 105 12.23 23.34 3.10
C GLU A 105 13.63 22.87 2.66
N GLY A 106 14.03 21.65 3.02
CA GLY A 106 15.34 21.08 2.70
C GLY A 106 15.54 20.66 1.24
N GLY A 107 14.54 20.83 0.37
CA GLY A 107 14.64 20.50 -1.05
C GLY A 107 15.13 19.07 -1.31
N GLY A 108 16.13 18.91 -2.18
CA GLY A 108 16.71 17.61 -2.52
C GLY A 108 17.49 16.96 -1.38
N GLU A 109 18.18 17.75 -0.55
CA GLU A 109 18.94 17.23 0.60
C GLU A 109 18.03 16.76 1.73
N GLY A 110 16.96 17.49 2.01
CA GLY A 110 15.97 17.07 2.99
C GLY A 110 15.30 15.74 2.63
N ARG A 111 14.94 15.55 1.37
CA ARG A 111 14.40 14.28 0.87
C ARG A 111 15.41 13.14 1.02
N ARG A 112 16.69 13.37 0.67
CA ARG A 112 17.75 12.36 0.84
C ARG A 112 17.97 11.99 2.29
N ALA A 113 17.91 12.95 3.21
CA ALA A 113 18.04 12.72 4.65
C ALA A 113 16.90 11.80 5.16
N ILE A 114 15.66 12.06 4.77
CA ILE A 114 14.51 11.22 5.12
C ILE A 114 14.64 9.81 4.52
N THR A 115 15.07 9.68 3.27
CA THR A 115 15.31 8.36 2.64
C THR A 115 16.39 7.58 3.39
N ARG A 116 17.48 8.22 3.80
CA ARG A 116 18.53 7.57 4.62
C ARG A 116 17.97 7.09 5.97
N LEU A 117 17.19 7.92 6.64
CA LEU A 117 16.54 7.57 7.89
C LEU A 117 15.59 6.39 7.71
N THR A 118 14.80 6.38 6.64
CA THR A 118 13.92 5.25 6.31
C THR A 118 14.71 3.96 6.10
N ARG A 119 15.82 3.99 5.35
CA ARG A 119 16.68 2.82 5.12
C ARG A 119 17.28 2.29 6.44
N LEU A 120 17.72 3.17 7.32
CA LEU A 120 18.28 2.80 8.62
C LEU A 120 17.23 2.14 9.52
N ILE A 121 16.04 2.71 9.60
CA ILE A 121 14.92 2.12 10.35
C ILE A 121 14.49 0.79 9.71
N THR A 122 14.49 0.69 8.38
CA THR A 122 14.22 -0.57 7.66
C THR A 122 15.18 -1.67 8.05
N PHE A 123 16.48 -1.36 8.13
CA PHE A 123 17.49 -2.32 8.57
C PHE A 123 17.23 -2.79 10.01
N GLY A 124 16.92 -1.87 10.93
CA GLY A 124 16.53 -2.21 12.30
C GLY A 124 15.30 -3.13 12.35
N TRP A 125 14.24 -2.82 11.60
CA TRP A 125 13.06 -3.68 11.49
C TRP A 125 13.36 -5.04 10.85
N ALA A 126 14.22 -5.09 9.84
CA ALA A 126 14.66 -6.33 9.22
C ALA A 126 15.37 -7.24 10.24
N LEU A 127 16.22 -6.68 11.10
CA LEU A 127 16.88 -7.44 12.17
C LEU A 127 15.87 -7.96 13.21
N ILE A 128 14.90 -7.16 13.62
CA ILE A 128 13.87 -7.58 14.57
C ILE A 128 13.01 -8.71 13.98
N GLN A 129 12.55 -8.56 12.73
CA GLN A 129 11.71 -9.56 12.08
C GLN A 129 12.47 -10.85 11.79
N SER A 130 13.71 -10.77 11.30
CA SER A 130 14.55 -11.93 11.06
C SER A 130 14.89 -12.69 12.35
N SER A 131 15.15 -11.97 13.44
CA SER A 131 15.35 -12.56 14.77
C SER A 131 14.09 -13.31 15.24
N SER A 132 12.92 -12.70 15.06
CA SER A 132 11.64 -13.34 15.41
C SER A 132 11.44 -14.64 14.65
N ILE A 133 11.71 -14.66 13.34
CA ILE A 133 11.62 -15.86 12.51
C ILE A 133 12.64 -16.90 12.96
N ALA A 134 13.91 -16.51 13.20
CA ALA A 134 14.95 -17.42 13.65
C ALA A 134 14.58 -18.09 14.98
N PHE A 135 14.13 -17.32 15.97
CA PHE A 135 13.66 -17.90 17.26
C PHE A 135 12.44 -18.80 17.11
N TYR A 136 11.55 -18.49 16.18
CA TYR A 136 10.39 -19.33 15.90
C TYR A 136 10.81 -20.67 15.29
N LEU A 137 11.80 -20.65 14.38
CA LEU A 137 12.38 -21.84 13.75
C LEU A 137 13.14 -22.74 14.75
N LYS A 138 13.55 -22.21 15.89
CA LYS A 138 14.19 -23.02 16.95
C LYS A 138 13.41 -24.28 17.32
N ARG A 139 12.08 -24.18 17.30
CA ARG A 139 11.20 -25.31 17.62
C ARG A 139 11.04 -26.32 16.47
N ALA A 140 11.38 -25.90 15.25
CA ALA A 140 11.21 -26.70 14.04
C ALA A 140 12.50 -27.38 13.57
N LEU A 141 13.65 -26.91 14.01
CA LEU A 141 14.97 -27.38 13.58
C LEU A 141 15.58 -28.28 14.67
N PHE A 142 15.93 -29.51 14.31
CA PHE A 142 16.61 -30.45 15.20
C PHE A 142 18.04 -30.03 15.54
N ASP A 143 18.78 -29.48 14.56
CA ASP A 143 20.18 -29.07 14.68
C ASP A 143 20.31 -27.58 14.98
N TRP A 144 19.63 -27.10 16.02
CA TRP A 144 19.69 -25.71 16.41
C TRP A 144 21.04 -25.36 17.06
N SER A 145 21.76 -24.42 16.45
CA SER A 145 22.92 -23.79 17.06
C SER A 145 22.77 -22.26 17.08
N PRO A 146 23.39 -21.55 18.06
CA PRO A 146 23.37 -20.08 18.06
C PRO A 146 24.01 -19.47 16.80
N ILE A 147 24.99 -20.17 16.20
CA ILE A 147 25.66 -19.76 14.96
C ILE A 147 24.67 -19.82 13.80
N LEU A 148 23.91 -20.91 13.67
CA LEU A 148 22.87 -21.07 12.66
C LEU A 148 21.79 -19.99 12.79
N ALA A 149 21.40 -19.63 14.03
CA ALA A 149 20.45 -18.54 14.26
C ALA A 149 20.99 -17.20 13.72
N PHE A 150 22.26 -16.91 14.00
CA PHE A 150 22.91 -15.69 13.52
C PHE A 150 23.02 -15.66 12.00
N GLU A 151 23.37 -16.77 11.37
CA GLU A 151 23.39 -16.91 9.91
C GLU A 151 22.01 -16.66 9.29
N ILE A 152 20.94 -17.26 9.82
CA ILE A 152 19.56 -17.04 9.35
C ILE A 152 19.18 -15.55 9.45
N ILE A 153 19.50 -14.90 10.57
CA ILE A 153 19.23 -13.47 10.78
C ILE A 153 19.94 -12.62 9.73
N LEU A 154 21.22 -12.90 9.49
CA LEU A 154 22.01 -12.16 8.50
C LEU A 154 21.49 -12.37 7.07
N TRP A 155 21.19 -13.62 6.67
CA TRP A 155 20.67 -13.91 5.34
C TRP A 155 19.33 -13.22 5.08
N LEU A 156 18.39 -13.30 6.03
CA LEU A 156 17.08 -12.69 5.90
C LEU A 156 17.14 -11.15 5.90
N ALA A 157 17.95 -10.56 6.78
CA ALA A 157 18.11 -9.10 6.83
C ALA A 157 18.77 -8.57 5.56
N THR A 158 19.81 -9.25 5.06
CA THR A 158 20.49 -8.91 3.80
C THR A 158 19.52 -9.03 2.63
N GLY A 159 18.74 -10.11 2.57
CA GLY A 159 17.71 -10.30 1.56
C GLY A 159 16.69 -9.17 1.53
N ALA A 160 16.21 -8.73 2.70
CA ALA A 160 15.27 -7.60 2.81
C ALA A 160 15.89 -6.29 2.32
N MET A 161 17.17 -6.03 2.60
CA MET A 161 17.85 -4.82 2.12
C MET A 161 18.07 -4.84 0.60
N ILE A 162 18.36 -6.00 0.02
CA ILE A 162 18.43 -6.16 -1.44
C ILE A 162 17.09 -5.90 -2.09
N VAL A 163 16.00 -6.43 -1.52
CA VAL A 163 14.64 -6.19 -2.02
C VAL A 163 14.27 -4.71 -1.92
N LEU A 164 14.64 -4.02 -0.83
CA LEU A 164 14.48 -2.59 -0.71
C LEU A 164 15.19 -1.83 -1.83
N TRP A 165 16.46 -2.14 -2.07
CA TRP A 165 17.24 -1.51 -3.14
C TRP A 165 16.62 -1.73 -4.52
N LEU A 166 16.19 -2.95 -4.82
CA LEU A 166 15.49 -3.27 -6.06
C LEU A 166 14.15 -2.54 -6.19
N SER A 167 13.42 -2.35 -5.09
CA SER A 167 12.19 -1.56 -5.04
C SER A 167 12.44 -0.09 -5.37
N GLU A 168 13.53 0.49 -4.85
CA GLU A 168 13.94 1.86 -5.18
C GLU A 168 14.32 1.99 -6.66
N LEU A 169 15.01 1.01 -7.23
CA LEU A 169 15.32 0.98 -8.68
C LEU A 169 14.04 0.97 -9.54
N ILE A 170 13.02 0.21 -9.15
CA ILE A 170 11.73 0.25 -9.85
C ILE A 170 11.12 1.67 -9.76
N THR A 171 11.18 2.29 -8.59
CA THR A 171 10.59 3.64 -8.38
C THR A 171 11.32 4.72 -9.18
N GLU A 172 12.65 4.62 -9.35
CA GLU A 172 13.44 5.61 -10.09
C GLU A 172 13.40 5.41 -11.61
N TYR A 173 13.53 4.17 -12.06
CA TYR A 173 13.72 3.86 -13.49
C TYR A 173 12.56 3.08 -14.11
N GLY A 174 11.69 2.51 -13.31
CA GLY A 174 10.56 1.69 -13.77
C GLY A 174 9.25 2.47 -13.90
N LEU A 175 8.14 1.76 -13.69
CA LEU A 175 6.78 2.27 -13.65
C LEU A 175 6.20 2.06 -12.25
N GLY A 176 5.65 3.09 -11.67
CA GLY A 176 4.97 3.01 -10.38
C GLY A 176 5.88 3.03 -9.16
N ASN A 177 5.25 2.92 -8.00
CA ASN A 177 5.98 2.79 -6.75
C ASN A 177 6.43 1.33 -6.56
N GLY A 178 7.73 1.08 -6.51
CA GLY A 178 8.30 -0.25 -6.40
C GLY A 178 7.81 -1.05 -5.19
N ALA A 179 7.64 -0.41 -4.04
CA ALA A 179 7.10 -1.06 -2.85
C ALA A 179 5.66 -1.56 -3.06
N SER A 180 4.81 -0.73 -3.65
CA SER A 180 3.43 -1.09 -3.96
C SER A 180 3.35 -2.23 -4.98
N LEU A 181 4.23 -2.21 -5.99
CA LEU A 181 4.32 -3.28 -7.00
C LEU A 181 4.75 -4.62 -6.41
N LEU A 182 5.66 -4.62 -5.43
CA LEU A 182 6.08 -5.84 -4.74
C LEU A 182 4.94 -6.45 -3.91
N ILE A 183 4.17 -5.61 -3.20
CA ILE A 183 2.98 -6.07 -2.49
C ILE A 183 1.97 -6.66 -3.48
N TYR A 184 1.72 -5.96 -4.59
CA TYR A 184 0.84 -6.42 -5.67
C TYR A 184 1.26 -7.78 -6.23
N THR A 185 2.55 -7.98 -6.50
CA THR A 185 3.09 -9.26 -6.99
C THR A 185 2.88 -10.40 -6.00
N ASN A 186 3.06 -10.14 -4.70
CA ASN A 186 2.80 -11.15 -3.66
C ASN A 186 1.33 -11.55 -3.60
N ILE A 187 0.42 -10.57 -3.70
CA ILE A 187 -1.01 -10.81 -3.69
C ILE A 187 -1.43 -11.64 -4.91
N ILE A 188 -0.99 -11.27 -6.12
CA ILE A 188 -1.30 -12.03 -7.35
C ILE A 188 -0.78 -13.45 -7.24
N SER A 189 0.40 -13.63 -6.70
CA SER A 189 1.00 -14.96 -6.55
C SER A 189 0.22 -15.89 -5.61
N SER A 190 -0.53 -15.34 -4.67
CA SER A 190 -1.37 -16.11 -3.75
C SER A 190 -2.76 -16.45 -4.32
N LEU A 191 -3.23 -15.72 -5.36
CA LEU A 191 -4.55 -15.93 -5.97
C LEU A 191 -4.80 -17.36 -6.48
N PRO A 192 -3.86 -18.03 -7.20
CA PRO A 192 -4.10 -19.40 -7.70
C PRO A 192 -4.35 -20.42 -6.57
N ASN A 193 -3.66 -20.26 -5.45
CA ASN A 193 -3.80 -21.16 -4.30
C ASN A 193 -5.17 -21.01 -3.64
N LEU A 194 -5.71 -19.80 -3.63
CA LEU A 194 -7.08 -19.56 -3.16
C LEU A 194 -8.12 -20.18 -4.07
N GLY A 195 -7.94 -20.05 -5.39
CA GLY A 195 -8.80 -20.73 -6.35
C GLY A 195 -8.84 -22.23 -6.12
N LYS A 196 -7.68 -22.87 -5.87
CA LYS A 196 -7.60 -24.28 -5.54
C LYS A 196 -8.32 -24.63 -4.23
N LYS A 197 -8.15 -23.81 -3.17
CA LYS A 197 -8.84 -24.01 -1.87
C LYS A 197 -10.35 -23.89 -2.04
N LEU A 198 -10.84 -22.89 -2.74
CA LEU A 198 -12.27 -22.71 -3.01
C LEU A 198 -12.88 -23.91 -3.76
N ILE A 199 -12.15 -24.51 -4.69
CA ILE A 199 -12.59 -25.70 -5.42
C ILE A 199 -12.55 -26.95 -4.52
N SER A 200 -11.50 -27.11 -3.69
CA SER A 200 -11.32 -28.31 -2.86
C SER A 200 -12.23 -28.38 -1.63
N GLU A 201 -12.58 -27.23 -1.03
CA GLU A 201 -13.49 -27.19 0.13
C GLU A 201 -14.96 -27.35 -0.24
N ASN A 202 -15.31 -27.16 -1.54
CA ASN A 202 -16.68 -27.17 -2.03
C ASN A 202 -17.02 -28.45 -2.82
N THR A 203 -16.74 -29.64 -2.33
CA THR A 203 -17.04 -30.91 -3.00
C THR A 203 -18.53 -31.36 -2.91
N GLY A 204 -19.46 -30.48 -2.53
CA GLY A 204 -20.89 -30.76 -2.42
C GLY A 204 -21.78 -29.92 -3.37
N SER A 205 -23.05 -30.26 -3.50
CA SER A 205 -24.06 -29.67 -4.41
C SER A 205 -24.35 -28.16 -4.24
N LEU A 206 -23.76 -27.49 -3.26
CA LEU A 206 -23.81 -26.02 -3.03
C LEU A 206 -22.77 -25.24 -3.84
N THR A 207 -21.98 -25.91 -4.65
CA THR A 207 -20.75 -25.36 -5.26
C THR A 207 -20.97 -24.28 -6.30
N LEU A 208 -22.01 -24.35 -7.11
CA LEU A 208 -22.26 -23.32 -8.14
C LEU A 208 -22.83 -22.04 -7.56
N VAL A 209 -23.76 -22.12 -6.62
CA VAL A 209 -24.39 -20.95 -5.98
C VAL A 209 -23.40 -20.19 -5.12
N SER A 210 -22.57 -20.89 -4.34
CA SER A 210 -21.53 -20.25 -3.52
C SER A 210 -20.42 -19.64 -4.41
N GLY A 211 -20.01 -20.30 -5.49
CA GLY A 211 -19.01 -19.79 -6.40
C GLY A 211 -19.47 -18.51 -7.13
N VAL A 212 -20.71 -18.49 -7.63
CA VAL A 212 -21.31 -17.30 -8.26
C VAL A 212 -21.49 -16.17 -7.24
N GLY A 213 -21.95 -16.52 -6.01
CA GLY A 213 -22.09 -15.54 -4.93
C GLY A 213 -20.77 -14.87 -4.56
N ILE A 214 -19.70 -15.64 -4.42
CA ILE A 214 -18.35 -15.14 -4.15
C ILE A 214 -17.86 -14.25 -5.32
N GLY A 215 -18.05 -14.68 -6.56
CA GLY A 215 -17.68 -13.89 -7.74
C GLY A 215 -18.41 -12.53 -7.80
N LEU A 216 -19.71 -12.50 -7.51
CA LEU A 216 -20.49 -11.27 -7.43
C LEU A 216 -19.98 -10.34 -6.32
N LEU A 217 -19.64 -10.88 -5.17
CA LEU A 217 -19.10 -10.11 -4.04
C LEU A 217 -17.74 -9.47 -4.40
N PHE A 218 -16.86 -10.23 -5.05
CA PHE A 218 -15.60 -9.70 -5.56
C PHE A 218 -15.83 -8.56 -6.56
N PHE A 219 -16.77 -8.73 -7.46
CA PHE A 219 -17.12 -7.69 -8.45
C PHE A 219 -17.66 -6.42 -7.78
N ILE A 220 -18.56 -6.55 -6.79
CA ILE A 220 -19.09 -5.42 -6.01
C ILE A 220 -17.97 -4.75 -5.22
N ALA A 221 -17.08 -5.51 -4.58
CA ALA A 221 -15.96 -4.96 -3.84
C ALA A 221 -15.00 -4.18 -4.75
N ILE A 222 -14.59 -4.74 -5.89
CA ILE A 222 -13.71 -4.10 -6.86
C ILE A 222 -14.34 -2.82 -7.40
N SER A 223 -15.62 -2.86 -7.83
CA SER A 223 -16.32 -1.68 -8.35
C SER A 223 -16.46 -0.59 -7.28
N GLY A 224 -16.74 -0.96 -6.03
CA GLY A 224 -16.79 -0.05 -4.90
C GLY A 224 -15.44 0.62 -4.61
N ILE A 225 -14.34 -0.14 -4.70
CA ILE A 225 -12.99 0.39 -4.51
C ILE A 225 -12.61 1.37 -5.63
N ILE A 226 -12.90 1.02 -6.90
CA ILE A 226 -12.62 1.90 -8.04
C ILE A 226 -13.39 3.21 -7.90
N THR A 227 -14.70 3.13 -7.61
CA THR A 227 -15.53 4.33 -7.43
C THR A 227 -15.04 5.21 -6.28
N LEU A 228 -14.62 4.62 -5.16
CA LEU A 228 -14.07 5.35 -4.03
C LEU A 228 -12.75 6.06 -4.37
N GLN A 229 -11.86 5.41 -5.12
CA GLN A 229 -10.54 5.97 -5.46
C GLN A 229 -10.60 7.00 -6.58
N GLU A 230 -11.56 6.88 -7.49
CA GLU A 230 -11.72 7.84 -8.59
C GLU A 230 -12.65 8.99 -8.23
N SER A 231 -13.52 8.82 -7.24
CA SER A 231 -14.43 9.90 -6.82
C SER A 231 -13.66 11.06 -6.20
N ALA A 232 -13.91 12.26 -6.70
CA ALA A 232 -13.30 13.48 -6.22
C ALA A 232 -14.32 14.62 -6.19
N ARG A 233 -14.25 15.46 -5.16
CA ARG A 233 -14.97 16.72 -5.11
C ARG A 233 -14.16 17.78 -5.86
N ILE A 234 -14.75 18.35 -6.87
CA ILE A 234 -14.14 19.41 -7.68
C ILE A 234 -14.34 20.75 -6.97
N VAL A 235 -13.23 21.46 -6.68
CA VAL A 235 -13.25 22.84 -6.17
C VAL A 235 -12.81 23.75 -7.31
N PRO A 236 -13.71 24.59 -7.86
CA PRO A 236 -13.38 25.48 -8.97
C PRO A 236 -12.39 26.56 -8.53
N LEU A 237 -11.50 26.96 -9.44
CA LEU A 237 -10.50 27.98 -9.24
C LEU A 237 -10.65 29.08 -10.29
N ILE A 238 -10.44 30.32 -9.88
CA ILE A 238 -10.43 31.50 -10.78
C ILE A 238 -9.06 32.17 -10.70
N SER A 239 -8.42 32.37 -11.85
CA SER A 239 -7.18 33.14 -11.94
C SER A 239 -7.48 34.64 -11.98
N SER A 240 -6.62 35.47 -11.38
CA SER A 240 -6.76 36.94 -11.42
C SER A 240 -6.74 37.49 -12.84
N LYS A 241 -6.06 36.84 -13.79
CA LYS A 241 -6.09 37.21 -15.21
C LYS A 241 -7.48 37.04 -15.84
N GLN A 242 -8.26 36.08 -15.38
CA GLN A 242 -9.63 35.85 -15.88
C GLN A 242 -10.65 36.84 -15.27
N LEU A 243 -10.35 37.46 -14.14
CA LEU A 243 -11.20 38.50 -13.53
C LEU A 243 -11.20 39.82 -14.34
N GLY A 244 -10.12 40.11 -15.08
CA GLY A 244 -10.01 41.29 -15.91
C GLY A 244 -10.76 41.24 -17.24
N GLN A 245 -11.20 40.06 -17.69
CA GLN A 245 -11.97 39.93 -18.93
C GLN A 245 -13.47 40.07 -18.66
N SER A 246 -14.15 40.88 -19.45
CA SER A 246 -15.59 41.23 -19.31
C SER A 246 -16.58 40.11 -19.65
N GLN A 247 -16.21 38.84 -19.46
CA GLN A 247 -17.11 37.72 -19.68
C GLN A 247 -18.03 37.46 -18.46
N PRO A 248 -19.31 37.02 -18.64
CA PRO A 248 -20.23 36.78 -17.55
C PRO A 248 -19.69 35.71 -16.58
N LEU A 249 -19.93 35.91 -15.28
CA LEU A 249 -19.43 35.06 -14.18
C LEU A 249 -19.75 33.55 -14.38
N VAL A 250 -20.87 33.24 -15.02
CA VAL A 250 -21.31 31.86 -15.28
C VAL A 250 -20.38 31.12 -16.28
N SER A 251 -19.84 31.84 -17.28
CA SER A 251 -18.87 31.26 -18.22
C SER A 251 -17.45 31.15 -17.62
N LYS A 252 -17.13 32.01 -16.62
CA LYS A 252 -15.84 31.96 -15.87
C LYS A 252 -15.75 30.77 -14.92
N VAL A 253 -16.86 30.29 -14.37
CA VAL A 253 -16.90 29.10 -13.52
C VAL A 253 -16.69 27.80 -14.32
N LYS A 254 -16.89 27.86 -15.66
CA LYS A 254 -16.59 26.77 -16.59
C LYS A 254 -15.10 26.71 -17.01
N SER A 255 -14.23 27.51 -16.37
CA SER A 255 -12.77 27.43 -16.61
C SER A 255 -12.26 26.07 -16.12
N ASN A 256 -11.40 25.45 -16.95
CA ASN A 256 -10.84 24.11 -16.74
C ASN A 256 -9.92 23.99 -15.50
N ASN A 257 -9.80 25.05 -14.68
CA ASN A 257 -8.95 25.08 -13.51
C ASN A 257 -9.73 24.68 -12.28
N TYR A 258 -9.40 23.52 -11.70
CA TYR A 258 -10.03 23.01 -10.49
C TYR A 258 -9.03 22.19 -9.66
N ILE A 259 -9.27 22.12 -8.37
CA ILE A 259 -8.57 21.20 -7.47
C ILE A 259 -9.48 19.99 -7.24
N PRO A 260 -9.05 18.76 -7.63
CA PRO A 260 -9.78 17.55 -7.31
C PRO A 260 -9.42 17.09 -5.89
N LEU A 261 -10.36 17.22 -4.94
CA LEU A 261 -10.25 16.66 -3.59
C LEU A 261 -10.83 15.25 -3.58
N ARG A 262 -9.99 14.23 -3.59
CA ARG A 262 -10.43 12.83 -3.60
C ARG A 262 -11.06 12.42 -2.27
N PHE A 263 -12.02 11.50 -2.30
CA PHE A 263 -12.61 10.94 -1.08
C PHE A 263 -11.59 10.09 -0.31
N ASN A 264 -10.78 9.33 -1.02
CA ASN A 264 -9.66 8.59 -0.44
C ASN A 264 -8.33 9.26 -0.84
N GLN A 265 -7.91 10.28 -0.08
CA GLN A 265 -6.65 10.98 -0.32
C GLN A 265 -5.42 10.20 0.18
N ALA A 266 -5.64 9.41 1.20
CA ALA A 266 -4.60 8.61 1.85
C ALA A 266 -4.30 7.29 1.11
N GLY A 267 -5.08 6.93 0.08
CA GLY A 267 -4.92 5.71 -0.69
C GLY A 267 -5.10 4.45 0.17
N VAL A 268 -4.17 3.53 0.07
CA VAL A 268 -4.19 2.23 0.77
C VAL A 268 -3.49 2.30 2.14
N MET A 269 -2.71 3.36 2.41
CA MET A 269 -1.88 3.48 3.63
C MET A 269 -2.63 3.33 4.96
N PRO A 270 -3.84 3.90 5.18
CA PRO A 270 -4.58 3.71 6.43
C PRO A 270 -4.87 2.25 6.75
N ILE A 271 -5.13 1.44 5.73
CA ILE A 271 -5.46 0.03 5.89
C ILE A 271 -4.21 -0.76 6.25
N ILE A 272 -3.09 -0.50 5.54
CA ILE A 272 -1.80 -1.15 5.82
C ILE A 272 -1.36 -0.84 7.26
N LEU A 273 -1.50 0.41 7.70
CA LEU A 273 -1.19 0.81 9.07
C LEU A 273 -2.10 0.11 10.09
N THR A 274 -3.40 0.04 9.82
CA THR A 274 -4.36 -0.65 10.70
C THR A 274 -3.99 -2.13 10.85
N THR A 275 -3.69 -2.82 9.74
CA THR A 275 -3.28 -4.24 9.80
C THR A 275 -1.96 -4.41 10.53
N ALA A 276 -0.97 -3.56 10.28
CA ALA A 276 0.31 -3.60 10.98
C ALA A 276 0.14 -3.44 12.50
N ILE A 277 -0.67 -2.49 12.94
CA ILE A 277 -0.93 -2.25 14.37
C ILE A 277 -1.69 -3.40 15.03
N LEU A 278 -2.65 -4.03 14.33
CA LEU A 278 -3.38 -5.18 14.87
C LEU A 278 -2.55 -6.45 14.93
N VAL A 279 -1.54 -6.58 14.07
CA VAL A 279 -0.64 -7.73 14.05
C VAL A 279 0.50 -7.60 15.07
N LEU A 280 1.00 -6.38 15.33
CA LEU A 280 2.11 -6.13 16.26
C LEU A 280 1.93 -6.72 17.67
N PRO A 281 0.76 -6.59 18.35
CA PRO A 281 0.55 -7.19 19.66
C PRO A 281 0.71 -8.72 19.65
N ASN A 282 0.26 -9.38 18.59
CA ASN A 282 0.41 -10.83 18.46
C ASN A 282 1.89 -11.26 18.36
N TYR A 283 2.74 -10.46 17.70
CA TYR A 283 4.18 -10.71 17.66
C TYR A 283 4.84 -10.54 19.02
N ILE A 284 4.50 -9.48 19.74
CA ILE A 284 5.08 -9.16 21.07
C ILE A 284 4.74 -10.24 22.09
N ILE A 285 3.52 -10.78 22.06
CA ILE A 285 3.09 -11.87 22.95
C ILE A 285 3.83 -13.16 22.63
N ASN A 286 3.97 -13.48 21.33
CA ASN A 286 4.64 -14.71 20.91
C ASN A 286 6.15 -14.70 21.26
N LEU A 287 6.76 -13.52 21.40
CA LEU A 287 8.14 -13.35 21.88
C LEU A 287 8.29 -13.54 23.38
N GLY A 288 7.20 -13.64 24.16
CA GLY A 288 7.23 -13.84 25.60
C GLY A 288 7.79 -12.66 26.40
N LEU A 289 7.98 -11.49 25.76
CA LEU A 289 8.61 -10.31 26.36
C LEU A 289 7.73 -9.61 27.41
N PHE A 290 6.41 -9.76 27.33
CA PHE A 290 5.47 -9.15 28.25
C PHE A 290 4.31 -10.07 28.60
N PRO A 291 4.44 -10.91 29.65
CA PRO A 291 3.33 -11.75 30.12
C PRO A 291 2.14 -10.97 30.68
N LEU A 292 2.33 -9.68 31.00
CA LEU A 292 1.33 -8.81 31.61
C LEU A 292 0.42 -8.05 30.63
N LEU A 293 0.72 -8.04 29.33
CA LEU A 293 -0.11 -7.31 28.36
C LEU A 293 -1.34 -8.17 27.96
N THR A 294 -2.30 -8.25 28.87
CA THR A 294 -3.58 -8.98 28.66
C THR A 294 -4.52 -8.32 27.61
N LEU A 295 -4.20 -7.11 27.14
CA LEU A 295 -4.96 -6.38 26.12
C LEU A 295 -5.27 -7.17 24.84
N PRO A 296 -4.36 -7.98 24.29
CA PRO A 296 -4.65 -8.76 23.08
C PRO A 296 -5.53 -9.98 23.30
N ILE A 297 -5.66 -10.47 24.53
CA ILE A 297 -6.59 -11.56 24.86
C ILE A 297 -8.03 -11.09 24.65
N PHE A 298 -8.34 -9.83 24.93
CA PHE A 298 -9.62 -9.20 24.68
C PHE A 298 -9.96 -9.11 23.18
N LEU A 299 -8.97 -8.80 22.33
CA LEU A 299 -9.11 -8.76 20.87
C LEU A 299 -9.28 -10.17 20.26
N LYS A 300 -8.71 -11.19 20.89
CA LYS A 300 -8.80 -12.57 20.42
C LYS A 300 -10.10 -13.27 20.87
N SER A 301 -10.73 -12.77 21.92
CA SER A 301 -11.87 -13.44 22.59
C SER A 301 -13.19 -13.31 21.82
N SER A 302 -13.39 -12.28 20.98
CA SER A 302 -14.58 -12.21 20.13
C SER A 302 -14.26 -11.63 18.76
N LYS A 303 -14.70 -12.30 17.70
CA LYS A 303 -14.56 -11.83 16.30
C LYS A 303 -15.17 -10.44 16.11
N ILE A 304 -16.23 -10.13 16.83
CA ILE A 304 -16.95 -8.84 16.75
C ILE A 304 -16.07 -7.69 17.26
N ILE A 305 -15.38 -7.87 18.38
CA ILE A 305 -14.49 -6.83 18.94
C ILE A 305 -13.34 -6.53 17.97
N TYR A 306 -12.78 -7.56 17.33
CA TYR A 306 -11.74 -7.41 16.31
C TYR A 306 -12.25 -6.58 15.13
N TRP A 307 -13.45 -6.85 14.60
CA TRP A 307 -14.00 -6.12 13.46
C TRP A 307 -14.33 -4.67 13.81
N VAL A 308 -14.89 -4.44 15.00
CA VAL A 308 -15.19 -3.07 15.46
C VAL A 308 -13.89 -2.27 15.66
N SER A 309 -12.86 -2.86 16.27
CA SER A 309 -11.57 -2.20 16.44
C SER A 309 -10.89 -1.90 15.10
N TYR A 310 -10.96 -2.84 14.15
CA TYR A 310 -10.46 -2.67 12.79
C TYR A 310 -11.16 -1.49 12.07
N PHE A 311 -12.48 -1.43 12.16
CA PHE A 311 -13.28 -0.34 11.60
C PHE A 311 -12.91 1.02 12.19
N ILE A 312 -12.82 1.13 13.51
CA ILE A 312 -12.48 2.37 14.22
C ILE A 312 -11.06 2.82 13.87
N LEU A 313 -10.09 1.89 13.83
CA LEU A 313 -8.71 2.21 13.48
C LEU A 313 -8.60 2.76 12.05
N ILE A 314 -9.32 2.18 11.08
CA ILE A 314 -9.34 2.71 9.71
C ILE A 314 -9.85 4.15 9.68
N LEU A 315 -10.91 4.48 10.42
CA LEU A 315 -11.45 5.85 10.49
C LEU A 315 -10.41 6.83 11.06
N ILE A 316 -9.75 6.44 12.15
CA ILE A 316 -8.73 7.27 12.81
C ILE A 316 -7.56 7.50 11.86
N PHE A 317 -7.00 6.44 11.28
CA PHE A 317 -5.84 6.57 10.40
C PHE A 317 -6.14 7.23 9.07
N SER A 318 -7.32 7.03 8.51
CA SER A 318 -7.72 7.74 7.29
C SER A 318 -7.82 9.25 7.52
N SER A 319 -8.40 9.69 8.63
CA SER A 319 -8.45 11.11 8.96
C SER A 319 -7.08 11.70 9.27
N PHE A 320 -6.22 10.95 9.97
CA PHE A 320 -4.84 11.36 10.28
C PHE A 320 -3.99 11.49 9.01
N TYR A 321 -3.99 10.48 8.14
CA TYR A 321 -3.23 10.49 6.89
C TYR A 321 -3.67 11.59 5.93
N SER A 322 -4.96 11.84 5.82
CA SER A 322 -5.47 12.91 4.97
C SER A 322 -4.91 14.28 5.36
N THR A 323 -4.73 14.54 6.66
CA THR A 323 -4.16 15.81 7.13
C THR A 323 -2.65 15.92 6.86
N ILE A 324 -1.94 14.79 6.78
CA ILE A 324 -0.51 14.76 6.46
C ILE A 324 -0.29 14.94 4.96
N VAL A 325 -1.04 14.19 4.13
CA VAL A 325 -0.87 14.18 2.67
C VAL A 325 -1.26 15.53 2.06
N LEU A 326 -2.36 16.12 2.50
CA LEU A 326 -2.83 17.41 2.01
C LEU A 326 -2.93 18.40 3.18
N ASN A 327 -1.92 19.28 3.30
CA ASN A 327 -1.97 20.36 4.28
C ASN A 327 -2.73 21.56 3.69
N PRO A 328 -3.89 21.94 4.24
CA PRO A 328 -4.68 23.05 3.72
C PRO A 328 -3.94 24.41 3.72
N LYS A 329 -2.98 24.59 4.66
CA LYS A 329 -2.18 25.81 4.72
C LYS A 329 -1.23 25.92 3.51
N ASP A 330 -0.54 24.81 3.17
CA ASP A 330 0.41 24.78 2.07
C ASP A 330 -0.30 25.03 0.74
N ILE A 331 -1.45 24.36 0.52
CA ILE A 331 -2.29 24.56 -0.67
C ILE A 331 -2.75 26.02 -0.78
N SER A 332 -3.23 26.63 0.34
CA SER A 332 -3.68 28.02 0.34
C SER A 332 -2.55 29.00 0.00
N GLN A 333 -1.33 28.74 0.50
CA GLN A 333 -0.15 29.57 0.18
C GLN A 333 0.28 29.42 -1.28
N GLU A 334 0.23 28.20 -1.84
CA GLU A 334 0.52 27.96 -3.26
C GLU A 334 -0.48 28.66 -4.17
N LEU A 335 -1.78 28.56 -3.86
CA LEU A 335 -2.82 29.28 -4.60
C LEU A 335 -2.60 30.80 -4.56
N GLN A 336 -2.20 31.33 -3.41
CA GLN A 336 -1.90 32.75 -3.26
C GLN A 336 -0.68 33.16 -4.10
N LYS A 337 0.39 32.35 -4.11
CA LYS A 337 1.59 32.59 -4.95
C LYS A 337 1.25 32.54 -6.45
N MET A 338 0.34 31.66 -6.88
CA MET A 338 -0.10 31.56 -8.27
C MET A 338 -1.14 32.61 -8.65
N ALA A 339 -1.53 33.51 -7.74
CA ALA A 339 -2.59 34.50 -7.94
C ALA A 339 -3.93 33.88 -8.37
N VAL A 340 -4.26 32.71 -7.78
CA VAL A 340 -5.50 31.96 -8.02
C VAL A 340 -6.34 31.96 -6.75
N SER A 341 -7.66 32.16 -6.90
CA SER A 341 -8.60 32.19 -5.78
C SER A 341 -9.79 31.25 -5.99
N ILE A 342 -10.42 30.86 -4.89
CA ILE A 342 -11.68 30.11 -4.92
C ILE A 342 -12.82 31.15 -5.04
N PRO A 343 -13.79 30.94 -5.94
CA PRO A 343 -14.93 31.86 -6.09
C PRO A 343 -15.63 32.15 -4.77
N GLY A 344 -15.79 33.43 -4.44
CA GLY A 344 -16.50 33.87 -3.22
C GLY A 344 -15.68 33.77 -1.92
N ILE A 345 -14.40 33.38 -1.97
CA ILE A 345 -13.55 33.22 -0.78
C ILE A 345 -12.30 34.09 -0.92
N ARG A 346 -11.98 34.88 0.11
CA ARG A 346 -10.76 35.70 0.12
C ARG A 346 -9.51 34.83 0.17
N PRO A 347 -8.46 35.12 -0.65
CA PRO A 347 -7.20 34.41 -0.59
C PRO A 347 -6.54 34.53 0.80
N GLY A 348 -5.86 33.48 1.25
CA GLY A 348 -5.16 33.44 2.52
C GLY A 348 -5.87 32.60 3.59
N LEU A 349 -6.06 33.14 4.81
CA LEU A 349 -6.61 32.40 5.95
C LEU A 349 -8.03 31.85 5.72
N ALA A 350 -8.89 32.63 5.04
CA ALA A 350 -10.26 32.19 4.72
C ALA A 350 -10.25 30.98 3.79
N THR A 351 -9.37 30.96 2.80
CA THR A 351 -9.17 29.81 1.89
C THR A 351 -8.66 28.58 2.65
N THR A 352 -7.72 28.76 3.57
CA THR A 352 -7.22 27.67 4.42
C THR A 352 -8.35 27.06 5.25
N PHE A 353 -9.17 27.88 5.88
CA PHE A 353 -10.30 27.42 6.70
C PHE A 353 -11.34 26.65 5.89
N TYR A 354 -11.69 27.19 4.72
CA TYR A 354 -12.64 26.54 3.81
C TYR A 354 -12.12 25.18 3.33
N LEU A 355 -10.87 25.10 2.85
CA LEU A 355 -10.25 23.86 2.41
C LEU A 355 -10.20 22.84 3.54
N LYS A 356 -9.80 23.25 4.75
CA LYS A 356 -9.79 22.37 5.94
C LYS A 356 -11.17 21.77 6.22
N GLN A 357 -12.22 22.58 6.13
CA GLN A 357 -13.60 22.11 6.38
C GLN A 357 -14.08 21.15 5.29
N VAL A 358 -13.83 21.48 4.02
CA VAL A 358 -14.21 20.61 2.89
C VAL A 358 -13.44 19.29 2.96
N MET A 359 -12.13 19.33 3.17
CA MET A 359 -11.29 18.14 3.29
C MET A 359 -11.75 17.25 4.44
N LYS A 360 -12.00 17.82 5.63
CA LYS A 360 -12.49 17.05 6.79
C LYS A 360 -13.78 16.28 6.46
N ARG A 361 -14.74 16.93 5.78
CA ARG A 361 -16.01 16.29 5.40
C ARG A 361 -15.78 15.20 4.36
N VAL A 362 -15.06 15.49 3.29
CA VAL A 362 -14.81 14.56 2.20
C VAL A 362 -14.06 13.34 2.70
N THR A 363 -13.01 13.53 3.52
CA THR A 363 -12.23 12.43 4.10
C THR A 363 -13.04 11.58 5.06
N PHE A 364 -13.90 12.18 5.87
CA PHE A 364 -14.74 11.43 6.81
C PHE A 364 -15.70 10.48 6.07
N PHE A 365 -16.39 10.97 5.03
CA PHE A 365 -17.24 10.12 4.20
C PHE A 365 -16.43 9.05 3.46
N GLY A 366 -15.28 9.42 2.90
CA GLY A 366 -14.38 8.47 2.25
C GLY A 366 -13.88 7.39 3.20
N ALA A 367 -13.54 7.76 4.45
CA ALA A 367 -13.09 6.82 5.47
C ALA A 367 -14.19 5.83 5.89
N ILE A 368 -15.44 6.26 6.00
CA ILE A 368 -16.57 5.37 6.30
C ILE A 368 -16.75 4.35 5.17
N ILE A 369 -16.79 4.81 3.91
CA ILE A 369 -16.93 3.91 2.75
C ILE A 369 -15.76 2.92 2.69
N LEU A 370 -14.53 3.41 2.90
CA LEU A 370 -13.32 2.58 2.94
C LEU A 370 -13.41 1.52 4.05
N ALA A 371 -13.85 1.91 5.26
CA ALA A 371 -13.97 1.00 6.38
C ALA A 371 -15.05 -0.07 6.15
N ILE A 372 -16.20 0.31 5.55
CA ILE A 372 -17.23 -0.64 5.15
C ILE A 372 -16.69 -1.61 4.10
N LEU A 373 -16.06 -1.11 3.03
CA LEU A 373 -15.46 -1.96 2.01
C LEU A 373 -14.39 -2.89 2.58
N ALA A 374 -13.60 -2.41 3.55
CA ALA A 374 -12.56 -3.19 4.20
C ALA A 374 -13.10 -4.27 5.14
N THR A 375 -14.27 -4.12 5.72
CA THR A 375 -14.87 -5.10 6.63
C THR A 375 -15.81 -6.09 5.94
N LEU A 376 -16.33 -5.75 4.75
CA LEU A 376 -17.31 -6.57 4.02
C LEU A 376 -16.93 -8.05 3.87
N PRO A 377 -15.75 -8.46 3.34
CA PRO A 377 -15.43 -9.88 3.21
C PRO A 377 -15.27 -10.61 4.54
N ASN A 378 -14.80 -9.94 5.58
CA ASN A 378 -14.71 -10.57 6.91
C ASN A 378 -16.11 -10.89 7.48
N ILE A 379 -17.08 -10.01 7.21
CA ILE A 379 -18.48 -10.23 7.59
C ILE A 379 -19.06 -11.40 6.80
N ILE A 380 -18.80 -11.45 5.51
CA ILE A 380 -19.27 -12.51 4.60
C ILE A 380 -18.65 -13.85 4.95
N GLU A 381 -17.36 -13.91 5.27
CA GLU A 381 -16.67 -15.09 5.78
C GLU A 381 -17.36 -15.63 7.06
N GLY A 382 -17.76 -14.71 7.95
CA GLY A 382 -18.51 -15.08 9.17
C GLY A 382 -19.90 -15.66 8.89
N ILE A 383 -20.60 -15.16 7.86
CA ILE A 383 -21.95 -15.61 7.49
C ILE A 383 -21.91 -16.93 6.71
N LEU A 384 -21.00 -17.07 5.77
CA LEU A 384 -20.91 -18.25 4.89
C LEU A 384 -20.13 -19.41 5.53
N ASN A 385 -19.50 -19.20 6.70
CA ASN A 385 -18.62 -20.18 7.37
C ASN A 385 -17.54 -20.78 6.45
N VAL A 386 -17.08 -20.02 5.45
CA VAL A 386 -16.05 -20.41 4.48
C VAL A 386 -14.72 -19.87 4.99
N SER A 387 -13.85 -20.73 5.49
CA SER A 387 -12.52 -20.35 6.01
C SER A 387 -11.50 -19.99 4.93
N SER A 388 -11.89 -20.07 3.67
CA SER A 388 -11.00 -19.93 2.50
C SER A 388 -10.46 -18.53 2.28
N PHE A 389 -11.07 -17.48 2.87
CA PHE A 389 -10.65 -16.09 2.72
C PHE A 389 -9.53 -15.65 3.66
N ASN A 390 -9.09 -16.51 4.62
CA ASN A 390 -8.03 -16.18 5.60
C ASN A 390 -6.67 -15.76 5.00
N GLY A 391 -6.50 -15.81 3.69
CA GLY A 391 -5.26 -15.41 3.00
C GLY A 391 -5.40 -14.18 2.08
N LEU A 392 -6.62 -13.89 1.60
CA LEU A 392 -6.92 -12.69 0.80
C LEU A 392 -7.97 -11.86 1.51
N GLY A 393 -7.60 -11.27 2.63
CA GLY A 393 -8.44 -10.27 3.25
C GLY A 393 -8.73 -9.12 2.27
N THR A 394 -9.79 -8.38 2.54
CA THR A 394 -10.17 -7.13 1.85
C THR A 394 -9.00 -6.19 1.61
N THR A 395 -8.03 -6.21 2.53
CA THR A 395 -6.80 -5.43 2.42
C THR A 395 -6.03 -5.75 1.15
N SER A 396 -5.91 -7.03 0.79
CA SER A 396 -5.21 -7.47 -0.41
C SER A 396 -5.90 -6.99 -1.68
N LEU A 397 -7.24 -7.10 -1.76
CA LEU A 397 -8.01 -6.60 -2.91
C LEU A 397 -7.91 -5.08 -3.05
N LEU A 398 -8.01 -4.35 -1.95
CA LEU A 398 -7.87 -2.90 -1.92
C LEU A 398 -6.49 -2.46 -2.40
N ILE A 399 -5.44 -3.14 -1.95
CA ILE A 399 -4.07 -2.89 -2.38
C ILE A 399 -3.93 -3.20 -3.87
N LEU A 400 -4.45 -4.34 -4.32
CA LEU A 400 -4.38 -4.77 -5.71
C LEU A 400 -5.02 -3.74 -6.65
N VAL A 401 -6.26 -3.34 -6.38
CA VAL A 401 -6.96 -2.33 -7.19
C VAL A 401 -6.27 -0.97 -7.10
N GLY A 402 -5.83 -0.57 -5.89
CA GLY A 402 -5.13 0.69 -5.66
C GLY A 402 -3.87 0.81 -6.50
N VAL A 403 -3.04 -0.20 -6.48
CA VAL A 403 -1.77 -0.22 -7.24
C VAL A 403 -2.03 -0.18 -8.75
N VAL A 404 -3.01 -0.94 -9.26
CA VAL A 404 -3.37 -0.90 -10.69
C VAL A 404 -3.83 0.49 -11.12
N LEU A 405 -4.65 1.16 -10.31
CA LEU A 405 -5.10 2.52 -10.59
C LEU A 405 -3.94 3.53 -10.54
N ASP A 406 -3.02 3.41 -9.59
CA ASP A 406 -1.86 4.30 -9.48
C ASP A 406 -0.92 4.12 -10.69
N ILE A 407 -0.64 2.89 -11.12
CA ILE A 407 0.13 2.61 -12.34
C ILE A 407 -0.58 3.20 -13.57
N SER A 408 -1.90 3.00 -13.69
CA SER A 408 -2.69 3.55 -14.81
C SER A 408 -2.61 5.09 -14.87
N ARG A 409 -2.66 5.75 -13.71
CA ARG A 409 -2.53 7.22 -13.63
C ARG A 409 -1.13 7.68 -14.02
N GLU A 410 -0.10 6.99 -13.56
CA GLU A 410 1.28 7.32 -13.90
C GLU A 410 1.55 7.12 -15.40
N MET A 411 1.08 6.03 -15.98
CA MET A 411 1.16 5.81 -17.43
C MET A 411 0.46 6.94 -18.22
N LYS A 412 -0.76 7.33 -17.80
CA LYS A 412 -1.47 8.46 -18.41
C LYS A 412 -0.68 9.77 -18.28
N SER A 413 -0.06 10.02 -17.12
CA SER A 413 0.76 11.20 -16.87
C SER A 413 1.99 11.26 -17.79
N ILE A 414 2.70 10.15 -17.96
CA ILE A 414 3.87 10.04 -18.85
C ILE A 414 3.46 10.28 -20.31
N ILE A 415 2.35 9.68 -20.76
CA ILE A 415 1.83 9.85 -22.12
C ILE A 415 1.47 11.31 -22.37
N LEU A 416 0.73 11.95 -21.45
CA LEU A 416 0.35 13.36 -21.56
C LEU A 416 1.56 14.27 -21.57
N SER A 417 2.52 14.07 -20.66
CA SER A 417 3.76 14.86 -20.61
C SER A 417 4.51 14.81 -21.94
N ASN A 418 4.61 13.64 -22.54
CA ASN A 418 5.29 13.49 -23.84
C ASN A 418 4.53 14.17 -24.98
N ILE A 419 3.18 14.08 -25.01
CA ILE A 419 2.34 14.77 -25.99
C ILE A 419 2.48 16.30 -25.86
N TYR A 420 2.59 16.83 -24.64
CA TYR A 420 2.82 18.27 -24.43
C TYR A 420 4.20 18.71 -24.89
N ASN A 421 5.26 17.99 -24.53
CA ASN A 421 6.61 18.31 -24.96
C ASN A 421 6.73 18.28 -26.50
N GLU A 422 6.03 17.37 -27.17
CA GLU A 422 6.02 17.30 -28.63
C GLU A 422 5.29 18.46 -29.32
N ARG A 423 4.43 19.20 -28.63
CA ARG A 423 3.74 20.36 -29.20
C ARG A 423 4.54 21.67 -29.09
N PHE A 424 5.54 21.70 -28.20
CA PHE A 424 6.34 22.86 -27.94
C PHE A 424 7.75 22.79 -28.57
N ASP A 425 8.20 21.59 -28.98
CA ASP A 425 9.35 21.34 -29.86
C ASP A 425 8.92 21.29 -31.33
#